data_619a54ac42399ad364aa572c399fdeb2
#
_entry.id   619a54ac42399ad364aa572c399fdeb2
#
_cell.length_a   1.000
_cell.length_b   1.000
_cell.length_c   1.000
_cell.angle_alpha   90.00
_cell.angle_beta   90.00
_cell.angle_gamma   90.00
#
_symmetry.space_group_name_H-M   'P 1'
#
loop_
_entity.id
_entity.type
_entity.pdbx_description
1 polymer ?
#
loop_
_entity_poly.entity_id
_entity_poly.type
_entity_poly.pdbx_seq_one_letter_code
_entity_poly.pdbx_strand_id
1 'polypeptide(L)'
;DSHCHLPEDLEKCMEILNGASSAGVDRLIDVGTDVPRSRAAIERAETYENVFATAGVHPHDAEAGIDGLEELLANKSVVAVGECGLDYHYDYSNREAQQTSFAEQIKLAHEYDLALVIHSRSAWDDTFDILDAEGIPDRTVFHCFTGGVSEAKKALDRGAFLSFSGIVTFKNAPEVREAAALTPKNRYLVETDAPYLAPIPNRGKPNRPAWVAIVGESLAATRKSSSLVVARETWAN
;
A
#
# COMPACT_ATOMS: atom_id res chain seq x y z
N ASP A 1 7.88 -1.34 6.63
CA ASP A 1 6.56 -0.75 6.41
C ASP A 1 6.35 -0.57 4.92
N SER A 2 5.45 -1.35 4.32
CA SER A 2 5.26 -1.37 2.86
C SER A 2 4.36 -0.25 2.34
N HIS A 3 3.78 0.58 3.21
CA HIS A 3 2.92 1.69 2.81
C HIS A 3 2.74 2.70 3.94
N CYS A 4 3.25 3.90 3.77
CA CYS A 4 3.01 5.04 4.64
C CYS A 4 3.09 6.35 3.86
N HIS A 5 2.57 7.44 4.43
CA HIS A 5 2.67 8.78 3.89
C HIS A 5 3.49 9.64 4.85
N LEU A 6 4.70 9.98 4.45
CA LEU A 6 5.57 10.83 5.24
C LEU A 6 5.18 12.31 5.07
N PRO A 7 5.28 13.13 6.14
CA PRO A 7 4.95 14.54 6.06
C PRO A 7 5.98 15.32 5.24
N GLU A 8 5.54 16.43 4.64
CA GLU A 8 6.42 17.37 3.93
C GLU A 8 7.33 18.16 4.88
N ASP A 9 6.89 18.34 6.13
CA ASP A 9 7.69 18.99 7.18
C ASP A 9 8.89 18.11 7.54
N LEU A 10 10.11 18.59 7.22
CA LEU A 10 11.35 17.84 7.37
C LEU A 10 11.65 17.46 8.83
N GLU A 11 11.34 18.32 9.79
CA GLU A 11 11.56 18.03 11.21
C GLU A 11 10.69 16.86 11.67
N LYS A 12 9.41 16.90 11.32
CA LYS A 12 8.47 15.81 11.61
C LYS A 12 8.82 14.53 10.86
N CYS A 13 9.24 14.64 9.60
CA CYS A 13 9.71 13.51 8.82
C CYS A 13 10.90 12.81 9.52
N MET A 14 11.92 13.56 9.93
CA MET A 14 13.06 13.03 10.67
C MET A 14 12.66 12.41 12.02
N GLU A 15 11.73 13.02 12.76
CA GLU A 15 11.20 12.44 13.99
C GLU A 15 10.55 11.07 13.75
N ILE A 16 9.72 10.96 12.70
CA ILE A 16 9.04 9.72 12.32
C ILE A 16 10.05 8.65 11.90
N LEU A 17 11.03 8.99 11.07
CA LEU A 17 12.06 8.05 10.61
C LEU A 17 12.94 7.55 11.76
N ASN A 18 13.35 8.45 12.67
CA ASN A 18 14.10 8.07 13.87
C ASN A 18 13.27 7.15 14.79
N GLY A 19 11.99 7.46 14.94
CA GLY A 19 11.05 6.60 15.68
C GLY A 19 10.89 5.23 15.06
N ALA A 20 10.80 5.14 13.74
CA ALA A 20 10.70 3.89 12.98
C ALA A 20 11.99 3.06 13.18
N SER A 21 13.16 3.64 12.96
CA SER A 21 14.45 2.98 13.15
C SER A 21 14.64 2.48 14.58
N SER A 22 14.28 3.30 15.59
CA SER A 22 14.33 2.90 17.01
C SER A 22 13.39 1.72 17.34
N ALA A 23 12.34 1.53 16.56
CA ALA A 23 11.40 0.40 16.65
C ALA A 23 11.83 -0.81 15.81
N GLY A 24 12.99 -0.76 15.13
CA GLY A 24 13.49 -1.83 14.27
C GLY A 24 12.82 -1.89 12.89
N VAL A 25 12.28 -0.77 12.42
CA VAL A 25 11.74 -0.64 11.06
C VAL A 25 12.82 -0.07 10.16
N ASP A 26 13.43 -0.94 9.36
CA ASP A 26 14.64 -0.63 8.59
C ASP A 26 14.33 -0.13 7.17
N ARG A 27 13.11 -0.32 6.67
CA ARG A 27 12.67 0.14 5.35
C ARG A 27 11.25 0.65 5.38
N LEU A 28 11.03 1.75 4.66
CA LEU A 28 9.72 2.36 4.49
C LEU A 28 9.46 2.65 3.02
N ILE A 29 8.22 2.46 2.59
CA ILE A 29 7.76 2.94 1.30
C ILE A 29 6.87 4.16 1.55
N ASP A 30 7.34 5.31 1.07
CA ASP A 30 6.64 6.59 1.12
C ASP A 30 5.80 6.73 -0.16
N VAL A 31 4.50 6.89 0.01
CA VAL A 31 3.54 6.68 -1.07
C VAL A 31 3.04 8.00 -1.64
N GLY A 32 3.27 8.17 -2.95
CA GLY A 32 2.67 9.25 -3.73
C GLY A 32 1.21 8.99 -4.04
N THR A 33 0.38 10.03 -4.00
CA THR A 33 -1.07 9.95 -4.26
C THR A 33 -1.53 10.89 -5.38
N ASP A 34 -0.64 11.79 -5.81
CA ASP A 34 -0.74 12.63 -6.99
C ASP A 34 0.67 12.98 -7.48
N VAL A 35 0.79 13.65 -8.61
CA VAL A 35 2.11 13.98 -9.20
C VAL A 35 2.96 14.88 -8.28
N PRO A 36 2.44 15.94 -7.63
CA PRO A 36 3.20 16.70 -6.65
C PRO A 36 3.67 15.88 -5.44
N ARG A 37 2.79 15.07 -4.84
CA ARG A 37 3.13 14.23 -3.68
C ARG A 37 4.09 13.11 -4.06
N SER A 38 3.96 12.53 -5.26
CA SER A 38 4.92 11.56 -5.79
C SER A 38 6.31 12.17 -5.92
N ARG A 39 6.43 13.40 -6.41
CA ARG A 39 7.70 14.12 -6.47
C ARG A 39 8.30 14.33 -5.09
N ALA A 40 7.49 14.75 -4.12
CA ALA A 40 7.95 14.93 -2.74
C ALA A 40 8.37 13.62 -2.07
N ALA A 41 7.69 12.50 -2.36
CA ALA A 41 8.10 11.17 -1.88
C ALA A 41 9.44 10.75 -2.48
N ILE A 42 9.68 11.01 -3.75
CA ILE A 42 10.96 10.75 -4.43
C ILE A 42 12.09 11.57 -3.80
N GLU A 43 11.89 12.86 -3.54
CA GLU A 43 12.89 13.72 -2.90
C GLU A 43 13.27 13.19 -1.50
N ARG A 44 12.31 12.68 -0.74
CA ARG A 44 12.59 12.03 0.55
C ARG A 44 13.35 10.71 0.37
N ALA A 45 12.98 9.89 -0.61
CA ALA A 45 13.65 8.64 -0.90
C ALA A 45 15.11 8.85 -1.39
N GLU A 46 15.39 9.93 -2.09
CA GLU A 46 16.76 10.33 -2.47
C GLU A 46 17.58 10.84 -1.27
N THR A 47 16.90 11.38 -0.25
CA THR A 47 17.54 11.94 0.94
C THR A 47 17.84 10.88 2.00
N TYR A 48 16.98 9.87 2.15
CA TYR A 48 17.06 8.88 3.22
C TYR A 48 17.20 7.47 2.65
N GLU A 49 18.35 6.82 2.88
CA GLU A 49 18.69 5.48 2.33
C GLU A 49 17.68 4.37 2.62
N ASN A 50 16.92 4.50 3.70
CA ASN A 50 15.93 3.50 4.13
C ASN A 50 14.50 3.82 3.67
N VAL A 51 14.33 4.86 2.86
CA VAL A 51 13.04 5.26 2.27
C VAL A 51 13.04 4.97 0.77
N PHE A 52 11.99 4.36 0.29
CA PHE A 52 11.69 4.14 -1.12
C PHE A 52 10.40 4.89 -1.46
N ALA A 53 10.20 5.24 -2.72
CA ALA A 53 9.02 5.99 -3.15
C ALA A 53 8.12 5.16 -4.06
N THR A 54 6.82 5.44 -4.02
CA THR A 54 5.94 5.15 -5.14
C THR A 54 5.54 6.43 -5.86
N ALA A 55 5.15 6.32 -7.10
CA ALA A 55 4.57 7.42 -7.85
C ALA A 55 3.26 6.98 -8.52
N GLY A 56 2.18 7.71 -8.24
CA GLY A 56 0.85 7.37 -8.73
C GLY A 56 -0.17 8.46 -8.51
N VAL A 57 -1.37 8.22 -9.01
CA VAL A 57 -2.55 9.06 -8.84
C VAL A 57 -3.65 8.24 -8.18
N HIS A 58 -3.97 8.60 -6.95
CA HIS A 58 -5.01 7.97 -6.14
C HIS A 58 -6.40 8.19 -6.77
N PRO A 59 -7.34 7.25 -6.64
CA PRO A 59 -8.68 7.40 -7.18
C PRO A 59 -9.41 8.68 -6.77
N HIS A 60 -9.08 9.27 -5.63
CA HIS A 60 -9.67 10.56 -5.21
C HIS A 60 -9.25 11.73 -6.08
N ASP A 61 -8.07 11.66 -6.70
CA ASP A 61 -7.47 12.73 -7.51
C ASP A 61 -7.50 12.40 -9.02
N ALA A 62 -8.19 11.32 -9.43
CA ALA A 62 -8.19 10.79 -10.79
C ALA A 62 -8.69 11.77 -11.86
N GLU A 63 -9.60 12.70 -11.52
CA GLU A 63 -10.07 13.74 -12.44
C GLU A 63 -8.98 14.73 -12.87
N ALA A 64 -7.89 14.83 -12.11
CA ALA A 64 -6.75 15.65 -12.50
C ALA A 64 -5.91 14.99 -13.61
N GLY A 65 -6.13 13.69 -13.92
CA GLY A 65 -5.34 12.92 -14.88
C GLY A 65 -3.98 12.52 -14.33
N ILE A 66 -3.17 11.88 -15.18
CA ILE A 66 -1.84 11.37 -14.83
C ILE A 66 -0.69 12.14 -15.51
N ASP A 67 -0.95 13.30 -16.07
CA ASP A 67 0.05 14.10 -16.78
C ASP A 67 1.27 14.40 -15.89
N GLY A 68 2.46 14.07 -16.38
CA GLY A 68 3.72 14.23 -15.66
C GLY A 68 4.08 13.10 -14.68
N LEU A 69 3.23 12.06 -14.55
CA LEU A 69 3.53 10.88 -13.74
C LEU A 69 4.65 10.05 -14.36
N GLU A 70 4.59 9.83 -15.68
CA GLU A 70 5.54 9.01 -16.41
C GLU A 70 6.99 9.47 -16.22
N GLU A 71 7.24 10.79 -16.21
CA GLU A 71 8.56 11.37 -16.00
C GLU A 71 9.19 10.99 -14.65
N LEU A 72 8.35 10.68 -13.65
CA LEU A 72 8.79 10.30 -12.31
C LEU A 72 9.19 8.82 -12.21
N LEU A 73 8.61 7.96 -13.04
CA LEU A 73 8.79 6.51 -12.97
C LEU A 73 10.20 6.04 -13.35
N ALA A 74 10.92 6.82 -14.11
CA ALA A 74 12.32 6.54 -14.46
C ALA A 74 13.31 6.78 -13.30
N ASN A 75 12.85 7.35 -12.19
CA ASN A 75 13.70 7.61 -11.02
C ASN A 75 13.99 6.29 -10.28
N LYS A 76 15.26 6.05 -9.93
CA LYS A 76 15.72 4.81 -9.28
C LYS A 76 15.17 4.60 -7.87
N SER A 77 14.70 5.65 -7.22
CA SER A 77 14.09 5.59 -5.89
C SER A 77 12.62 5.16 -5.95
N VAL A 78 12.02 5.15 -7.16
CA VAL A 78 10.65 4.68 -7.37
C VAL A 78 10.64 3.17 -7.51
N VAL A 79 9.91 2.50 -6.63
CA VAL A 79 9.81 1.03 -6.59
C VAL A 79 8.47 0.49 -7.09
N ALA A 80 7.47 1.37 -7.23
CA ALA A 80 6.14 0.98 -7.70
C ALA A 80 5.39 2.15 -8.34
N VAL A 81 4.48 1.82 -9.26
CA VAL A 81 3.39 2.69 -9.68
C VAL A 81 2.27 2.59 -8.63
N GLY A 82 1.84 3.72 -8.14
CA GLY A 82 0.78 3.81 -7.12
C GLY A 82 1.08 4.90 -6.07
N GLU A 83 0.13 5.16 -5.25
CA GLU A 83 -1.14 4.48 -5.04
C GLU A 83 -2.14 4.80 -6.15
N CYS A 84 -2.75 3.79 -6.74
CA CYS A 84 -3.75 3.91 -7.79
C CYS A 84 -4.92 2.94 -7.54
N GLY A 85 -5.94 2.95 -8.36
CA GLY A 85 -7.06 2.03 -8.22
C GLY A 85 -8.41 2.70 -8.14
N LEU A 86 -9.34 2.14 -7.32
CA LEU A 86 -10.74 2.56 -7.29
C LEU A 86 -11.25 2.75 -5.84
N ASP A 87 -11.99 3.83 -5.60
CA ASP A 87 -12.70 4.10 -4.35
C ASP A 87 -14.15 4.53 -4.64
N TYR A 88 -15.08 3.60 -4.53
CA TYR A 88 -16.51 3.85 -4.72
C TYR A 88 -17.25 4.14 -3.40
N HIS A 89 -16.50 4.23 -2.29
CA HIS A 89 -17.07 4.63 -1.01
C HIS A 89 -17.17 6.14 -0.88
N TYR A 90 -16.13 6.87 -1.29
CA TYR A 90 -16.10 8.32 -1.24
C TYR A 90 -16.52 8.99 -2.55
N ASP A 91 -16.22 8.36 -3.71
CA ASP A 91 -16.54 8.89 -5.05
C ASP A 91 -16.09 10.37 -5.23
N TYR A 92 -14.89 10.75 -4.74
CA TYR A 92 -14.38 12.12 -4.85
C TYR A 92 -14.04 12.52 -6.29
N SER A 93 -13.56 11.59 -7.11
CA SER A 93 -13.53 11.67 -8.56
C SER A 93 -14.63 10.78 -9.14
N ASN A 94 -15.17 11.13 -10.30
CA ASN A 94 -16.15 10.27 -10.96
C ASN A 94 -15.52 8.90 -11.34
N ARG A 95 -16.34 7.84 -11.38
CA ARG A 95 -15.86 6.47 -11.56
C ARG A 95 -15.18 6.22 -12.91
N GLU A 96 -15.62 6.89 -13.97
CA GLU A 96 -15.01 6.78 -15.29
C GLU A 96 -13.57 7.31 -15.28
N ALA A 97 -13.34 8.46 -14.63
CA ALA A 97 -11.99 8.99 -14.45
C ALA A 97 -11.11 8.06 -13.60
N GLN A 98 -11.67 7.50 -12.51
CA GLN A 98 -10.95 6.53 -11.68
C GLN A 98 -10.54 5.29 -12.50
N GLN A 99 -11.46 4.71 -13.27
CA GLN A 99 -11.21 3.53 -14.10
C GLN A 99 -10.17 3.81 -15.18
N THR A 100 -10.29 4.96 -15.86
CA THR A 100 -9.33 5.39 -16.90
C THR A 100 -7.93 5.57 -16.31
N SER A 101 -7.82 6.36 -15.23
CA SER A 101 -6.54 6.58 -14.54
C SER A 101 -5.91 5.29 -14.05
N PHE A 102 -6.71 4.35 -13.52
CA PHE A 102 -6.23 3.05 -13.07
C PHE A 102 -5.67 2.21 -14.23
N ALA A 103 -6.43 2.10 -15.33
CA ALA A 103 -6.00 1.38 -16.53
C ALA A 103 -4.70 1.95 -17.11
N GLU A 104 -4.56 3.27 -17.16
CA GLU A 104 -3.35 3.94 -17.64
C GLU A 104 -2.15 3.64 -16.71
N GLN A 105 -2.33 3.66 -15.40
CA GLN A 105 -1.27 3.37 -14.44
C GLN A 105 -0.84 1.90 -14.46
N ILE A 106 -1.74 0.96 -14.76
CA ILE A 106 -1.37 -0.45 -15.01
C ILE A 106 -0.42 -0.55 -16.22
N LYS A 107 -0.71 0.15 -17.31
CA LYS A 107 0.16 0.17 -18.51
C LYS A 107 1.54 0.73 -18.19
N LEU A 108 1.61 1.81 -17.40
CA LEU A 108 2.89 2.36 -16.95
C LEU A 108 3.66 1.37 -16.07
N ALA A 109 3.00 0.62 -15.19
CA ALA A 109 3.65 -0.41 -14.39
C ALA A 109 4.28 -1.52 -15.25
N HIS A 110 3.62 -1.92 -16.34
CA HIS A 110 4.19 -2.85 -17.32
C HIS A 110 5.35 -2.25 -18.09
N GLU A 111 5.22 -1.02 -18.58
CA GLU A 111 6.22 -0.35 -19.41
C GLU A 111 7.54 -0.13 -18.66
N TYR A 112 7.46 0.26 -17.38
CA TYR A 112 8.61 0.54 -16.54
C TYR A 112 9.09 -0.67 -15.71
N ASP A 113 8.46 -1.85 -15.85
CA ASP A 113 8.72 -3.05 -15.04
C ASP A 113 8.70 -2.74 -13.54
N LEU A 114 7.72 -1.97 -13.08
CA LEU A 114 7.54 -1.58 -11.69
C LEU A 114 6.43 -2.42 -11.04
N ALA A 115 6.49 -2.53 -9.71
CA ALA A 115 5.36 -3.05 -8.94
C ALA A 115 4.14 -2.14 -9.08
N LEU A 116 2.94 -2.68 -8.81
CA LEU A 116 1.69 -1.92 -8.80
C LEU A 116 1.09 -1.94 -7.40
N VAL A 117 0.82 -0.75 -6.82
CA VAL A 117 0.19 -0.62 -5.49
C VAL A 117 -1.24 -0.14 -5.66
N ILE A 118 -2.19 -1.02 -5.32
CA ILE A 118 -3.62 -0.84 -5.57
C ILE A 118 -4.37 -0.49 -4.30
N HIS A 119 -5.13 0.61 -4.38
CA HIS A 119 -6.25 0.93 -3.51
C HIS A 119 -7.54 0.35 -4.09
N SER A 120 -8.28 -0.43 -3.32
CA SER A 120 -9.61 -0.88 -3.73
C SER A 120 -10.59 -0.80 -2.56
N ARG A 121 -11.59 0.07 -2.68
CA ARG A 121 -12.61 0.26 -1.65
C ARG A 121 -13.99 0.29 -2.25
N SER A 122 -14.82 -0.69 -1.88
CA SER A 122 -16.19 -0.87 -2.41
C SER A 122 -16.24 -0.99 -3.95
N ALA A 123 -15.13 -1.44 -4.60
CA ALA A 123 -14.94 -1.46 -6.05
C ALA A 123 -14.29 -2.76 -6.56
N TRP A 124 -14.40 -3.85 -5.81
CA TRP A 124 -13.64 -5.08 -6.06
C TRP A 124 -13.86 -5.67 -7.46
N ASP A 125 -15.11 -5.74 -7.93
CA ASP A 125 -15.40 -6.37 -9.22
C ASP A 125 -14.79 -5.54 -10.37
N ASP A 126 -15.01 -4.23 -10.42
CA ASP A 126 -14.40 -3.35 -11.43
C ASP A 126 -12.86 -3.35 -11.35
N THR A 127 -12.31 -3.43 -10.13
CA THR A 127 -10.85 -3.53 -9.94
C THR A 127 -10.30 -4.80 -10.59
N PHE A 128 -10.95 -5.95 -10.38
CA PHE A 128 -10.52 -7.20 -11.00
C PHE A 128 -10.76 -7.22 -12.50
N ASP A 129 -11.88 -6.67 -12.98
CA ASP A 129 -12.22 -6.61 -14.40
C ASP A 129 -11.18 -5.76 -15.18
N ILE A 130 -10.75 -4.63 -14.63
CA ILE A 130 -9.71 -3.78 -15.25
C ILE A 130 -8.35 -4.51 -15.23
N LEU A 131 -7.98 -5.15 -14.12
CA LEU A 131 -6.75 -5.94 -14.05
C LEU A 131 -6.74 -7.10 -15.05
N ASP A 132 -7.87 -7.75 -15.27
CA ASP A 132 -7.98 -8.83 -16.26
C ASP A 132 -7.93 -8.30 -17.70
N ALA A 133 -8.43 -7.09 -17.95
CA ALA A 133 -8.42 -6.47 -19.26
C ALA A 133 -7.03 -5.94 -19.65
N GLU A 134 -6.32 -5.27 -18.74
CA GLU A 134 -5.01 -4.65 -18.99
C GLU A 134 -3.84 -5.62 -18.74
N GLY A 135 -4.09 -6.77 -18.09
CA GLY A 135 -3.08 -7.66 -17.58
C GLY A 135 -2.53 -7.21 -16.22
N ILE A 136 -2.37 -8.15 -15.29
CA ILE A 136 -1.84 -7.83 -13.97
C ILE A 136 -0.30 -7.81 -13.98
N PRO A 137 0.36 -6.74 -13.50
CA PRO A 137 1.82 -6.74 -13.31
C PRO A 137 2.27 -7.78 -12.28
N ASP A 138 3.43 -8.39 -12.50
CA ASP A 138 3.94 -9.52 -11.69
C ASP A 138 4.05 -9.22 -10.18
N ARG A 139 4.31 -7.97 -9.80
CA ARG A 139 4.52 -7.52 -8.42
C ARG A 139 3.38 -6.63 -7.94
N THR A 140 2.15 -7.04 -8.19
CA THR A 140 0.95 -6.30 -7.77
C THR A 140 0.66 -6.50 -6.29
N VAL A 141 0.40 -5.41 -5.58
CA VAL A 141 0.06 -5.37 -4.16
C VAL A 141 -1.30 -4.71 -3.98
N PHE A 142 -2.26 -5.41 -3.39
CA PHE A 142 -3.44 -4.78 -2.81
C PHE A 142 -3.06 -4.23 -1.44
N HIS A 143 -2.83 -2.92 -1.37
CA HIS A 143 -2.52 -2.27 -0.10
C HIS A 143 -3.75 -2.18 0.79
N CYS A 144 -3.53 -2.02 2.08
CA CYS A 144 -4.59 -1.87 3.08
C CYS A 144 -5.79 -2.80 2.84
N PHE A 145 -5.50 -4.10 2.64
CA PHE A 145 -6.50 -5.06 2.19
C PHE A 145 -7.69 -5.13 3.15
N THR A 146 -8.88 -4.78 2.64
CA THR A 146 -10.15 -4.75 3.40
C THR A 146 -11.20 -5.72 2.88
N GLY A 147 -10.85 -6.51 1.86
CA GLY A 147 -11.71 -7.57 1.34
C GLY A 147 -11.83 -8.77 2.29
N GLY A 148 -12.80 -9.63 2.01
CA GLY A 148 -12.96 -10.90 2.68
C GLY A 148 -12.19 -12.04 1.99
N VAL A 149 -12.56 -13.27 2.35
CA VAL A 149 -11.96 -14.49 1.79
C VAL A 149 -12.16 -14.61 0.28
N SER A 150 -13.30 -14.14 -0.24
CA SER A 150 -13.59 -14.17 -1.68
C SER A 150 -12.62 -13.30 -2.47
N GLU A 151 -12.48 -12.04 -2.07
CA GLU A 151 -11.61 -11.05 -2.71
C GLU A 151 -10.14 -11.45 -2.56
N ALA A 152 -9.76 -11.98 -1.38
CA ALA A 152 -8.41 -12.49 -1.15
C ALA A 152 -8.06 -13.62 -2.13
N LYS A 153 -8.95 -14.58 -2.34
CA LYS A 153 -8.74 -15.66 -3.31
C LYS A 153 -8.61 -15.12 -4.74
N LYS A 154 -9.52 -14.23 -5.15
CA LYS A 154 -9.47 -13.61 -6.49
C LYS A 154 -8.14 -12.89 -6.74
N ALA A 155 -7.60 -12.17 -5.75
CA ALA A 155 -6.33 -11.48 -5.83
C ALA A 155 -5.14 -12.47 -5.87
N LEU A 156 -5.14 -13.47 -4.99
CA LEU A 156 -4.09 -14.49 -4.91
C LEU A 156 -4.03 -15.38 -6.16
N ASP A 157 -5.18 -15.74 -6.74
CA ASP A 157 -5.26 -16.52 -7.98
C ASP A 157 -4.62 -15.78 -9.17
N ARG A 158 -4.57 -14.43 -9.09
CA ARG A 158 -3.88 -13.54 -10.04
C ARG A 158 -2.41 -13.30 -9.69
N GLY A 159 -1.89 -13.93 -8.62
CA GLY A 159 -0.50 -13.78 -8.19
C GLY A 159 -0.21 -12.54 -7.34
N ALA A 160 -1.21 -11.76 -6.98
CA ALA A 160 -1.03 -10.55 -6.19
C ALA A 160 -0.59 -10.82 -4.74
N PHE A 161 -0.01 -9.79 -4.12
CA PHE A 161 0.24 -9.74 -2.69
C PHE A 161 -0.89 -9.00 -1.97
N LEU A 162 -1.13 -9.38 -0.71
CA LEU A 162 -2.07 -8.69 0.17
C LEU A 162 -1.29 -8.01 1.28
N SER A 163 -1.39 -6.68 1.39
CA SER A 163 -0.77 -5.94 2.47
C SER A 163 -1.80 -5.62 3.56
N PHE A 164 -1.44 -5.92 4.80
CA PHE A 164 -2.33 -5.78 5.95
C PHE A 164 -1.89 -4.61 6.82
N SER A 165 -2.83 -3.70 7.07
CA SER A 165 -2.66 -2.49 7.88
C SER A 165 -3.17 -2.67 9.33
N GLY A 166 -3.20 -1.58 10.09
CA GLY A 166 -3.76 -1.53 11.44
C GLY A 166 -5.19 -2.08 11.56
N ILE A 167 -5.93 -2.17 10.46
CA ILE A 167 -7.30 -2.73 10.42
C ILE A 167 -7.35 -4.17 10.93
N VAL A 168 -6.33 -4.98 10.70
CA VAL A 168 -6.30 -6.37 11.18
C VAL A 168 -6.43 -6.48 12.70
N THR A 169 -6.08 -5.39 13.43
CA THR A 169 -6.21 -5.32 14.90
C THR A 169 -7.61 -4.93 15.36
N PHE A 170 -8.49 -4.44 14.45
CA PHE A 170 -9.79 -3.91 14.84
C PHE A 170 -10.77 -5.03 15.18
N LYS A 171 -11.60 -4.81 16.22
CA LYS A 171 -12.58 -5.80 16.67
C LYS A 171 -13.59 -6.16 15.58
N ASN A 172 -13.99 -5.18 14.78
CA ASN A 172 -15.00 -5.28 13.73
C ASN A 172 -14.43 -5.64 12.33
N ALA A 173 -13.24 -6.25 12.27
CA ALA A 173 -12.62 -6.69 11.02
C ALA A 173 -12.33 -8.22 11.00
N PRO A 174 -13.31 -9.10 11.30
CA PRO A 174 -13.10 -10.54 11.26
C PRO A 174 -12.76 -11.05 9.86
N GLU A 175 -13.38 -10.49 8.82
CA GLU A 175 -13.17 -10.91 7.43
C GLU A 175 -11.72 -10.67 6.98
N VAL A 176 -11.12 -9.54 7.40
CA VAL A 176 -9.72 -9.23 7.10
C VAL A 176 -8.79 -10.24 7.79
N ARG A 177 -9.09 -10.66 9.03
CA ARG A 177 -8.32 -11.70 9.71
C ARG A 177 -8.49 -13.07 9.08
N GLU A 178 -9.67 -13.42 8.59
CA GLU A 178 -9.91 -14.66 7.84
C GLU A 178 -9.10 -14.66 6.52
N ALA A 179 -9.10 -13.54 5.80
CA ALA A 179 -8.26 -13.35 4.61
C ALA A 179 -6.76 -13.48 4.95
N ALA A 180 -6.31 -12.84 6.04
CA ALA A 180 -4.92 -12.94 6.49
C ALA A 180 -4.51 -14.37 6.87
N ALA A 181 -5.42 -15.14 7.48
CA ALA A 181 -5.14 -16.52 7.89
C ALA A 181 -4.94 -17.46 6.69
N LEU A 182 -5.66 -17.24 5.58
CA LEU A 182 -5.57 -18.08 4.36
C LEU A 182 -4.43 -17.67 3.41
N THR A 183 -3.93 -16.44 3.53
CA THR A 183 -2.92 -15.91 2.60
C THR A 183 -1.62 -16.70 2.69
N PRO A 184 -1.03 -17.19 1.59
CA PRO A 184 0.23 -17.92 1.60
C PRO A 184 1.38 -17.10 2.20
N LYS A 185 2.36 -17.77 2.80
CA LYS A 185 3.52 -17.12 3.46
C LYS A 185 4.35 -16.21 2.55
N ASN A 186 4.30 -16.46 1.25
CA ASN A 186 5.04 -15.71 0.22
C ASN A 186 4.14 -14.74 -0.56
N ARG A 187 3.00 -14.32 -0.01
CA ARG A 187 2.03 -13.44 -0.67
C ARG A 187 1.40 -12.41 0.27
N TYR A 188 2.03 -12.09 1.40
CA TYR A 188 1.52 -11.02 2.27
C TYR A 188 2.61 -10.06 2.73
N LEU A 189 2.20 -8.83 2.99
CA LEU A 189 3.03 -7.74 3.50
C LEU A 189 2.39 -7.15 4.76
N VAL A 190 3.13 -6.29 5.45
CA VAL A 190 2.67 -5.49 6.58
C VAL A 190 2.91 -4.01 6.31
N GLU A 191 1.96 -3.20 6.69
CA GLU A 191 2.02 -1.76 6.53
C GLU A 191 1.35 -1.04 7.69
N THR A 192 1.54 0.27 7.77
CA THR A 192 0.81 1.11 8.71
C THR A 192 -0.32 1.89 8.07
N ASP A 193 -0.15 2.33 6.83
CA ASP A 193 -0.95 3.36 6.20
C ASP A 193 -0.92 4.68 7.02
N ALA A 194 0.23 4.94 7.66
CA ALA A 194 0.41 6.13 8.48
C ALA A 194 0.26 7.41 7.62
N PRO A 195 -0.40 8.46 8.14
CA PRO A 195 -0.83 8.71 9.52
C PRO A 195 -2.22 8.13 9.87
N TYR A 196 -2.81 7.34 9.01
CA TYR A 196 -4.16 6.78 9.16
C TYR A 196 -4.13 5.44 9.91
N LEU A 197 -5.29 4.90 10.23
CA LEU A 197 -5.54 3.52 10.65
C LEU A 197 -4.70 3.02 11.83
N ALA A 198 -4.38 3.88 12.81
CA ALA A 198 -3.61 3.50 14.00
C ALA A 198 -4.11 2.18 14.60
N PRO A 199 -3.23 1.17 14.82
CA PRO A 199 -3.62 -0.12 15.37
C PRO A 199 -4.07 -0.01 16.83
N ILE A 200 -4.84 -0.98 17.31
CA ILE A 200 -5.13 -1.11 18.75
C ILE A 200 -3.81 -1.46 19.48
N PRO A 201 -3.48 -0.78 20.62
CA PRO A 201 -4.33 0.09 21.43
C PRO A 201 -4.26 1.58 21.09
N ASN A 202 -3.65 1.97 19.99
CA ASN A 202 -3.36 3.37 19.67
C ASN A 202 -4.48 4.08 18.88
N ARG A 203 -5.67 3.51 18.75
CA ARG A 203 -6.80 4.13 18.06
C ARG A 203 -7.05 5.56 18.52
N GLY A 204 -7.38 6.44 17.55
CA GLY A 204 -7.63 7.87 17.81
C GLY A 204 -6.38 8.74 17.87
N LYS A 205 -5.18 8.16 17.75
CA LYS A 205 -3.92 8.90 17.58
C LYS A 205 -3.47 8.88 16.12
N PRO A 206 -2.70 9.86 15.65
CA PRO A 206 -1.99 9.74 14.38
C PRO A 206 -1.12 8.47 14.38
N ASN A 207 -1.27 7.65 13.33
CA ASN A 207 -0.45 6.46 13.15
C ASN A 207 1.00 6.84 12.76
N ARG A 208 1.92 5.88 12.90
CA ARG A 208 3.34 6.07 12.56
C ARG A 208 3.97 4.72 12.16
N PRO A 209 4.96 4.72 11.26
CA PRO A 209 5.65 3.50 10.80
C PRO A 209 6.21 2.64 11.94
N ALA A 210 6.63 3.23 13.06
CA ALA A 210 7.07 2.52 14.26
C ALA A 210 6.03 1.51 14.81
N TRP A 211 4.77 1.64 14.46
CA TRP A 211 3.69 0.75 14.92
C TRP A 211 3.40 -0.41 13.97
N VAL A 212 4.15 -0.56 12.88
CA VAL A 212 3.99 -1.73 11.98
C VAL A 212 4.22 -3.05 12.70
N ALA A 213 5.07 -3.06 13.73
CA ALA A 213 5.29 -4.24 14.57
C ALA A 213 4.01 -4.73 15.25
N ILE A 214 3.11 -3.83 15.65
CA ILE A 214 1.80 -4.18 16.25
C ILE A 214 0.91 -4.89 15.22
N VAL A 215 0.97 -4.45 13.96
CA VAL A 215 0.27 -5.14 12.85
C VAL A 215 0.84 -6.53 12.67
N GLY A 216 2.17 -6.66 12.65
CA GLY A 216 2.87 -7.94 12.54
C GLY A 216 2.54 -8.90 13.69
N GLU A 217 2.43 -8.42 14.93
CA GLU A 217 2.02 -9.22 16.09
C GLU A 217 0.57 -9.73 15.95
N SER A 218 -0.34 -8.88 15.48
CA SER A 218 -1.73 -9.27 15.21
C SER A 218 -1.82 -10.34 14.12
N LEU A 219 -1.03 -10.20 13.05
CA LEU A 219 -0.93 -11.21 12.01
C LEU A 219 -0.34 -12.52 12.53
N ALA A 220 0.69 -12.46 13.36
CA ALA A 220 1.28 -13.65 13.99
C ALA A 220 0.23 -14.42 14.81
N ALA A 221 -0.56 -13.73 15.63
CA ALA A 221 -1.66 -14.34 16.38
C ALA A 221 -2.72 -14.94 15.44
N THR A 222 -3.13 -14.20 14.40
CA THR A 222 -4.13 -14.64 13.41
C THR A 222 -3.66 -15.88 12.65
N ARG A 223 -2.41 -15.94 12.26
CA ARG A 223 -1.79 -17.03 11.48
C ARG A 223 -1.24 -18.17 12.36
N LYS A 224 -1.43 -18.11 13.67
CA LYS A 224 -0.88 -19.07 14.65
C LYS A 224 0.64 -19.26 14.50
N SER A 225 1.34 -18.16 14.32
CA SER A 225 2.79 -18.07 14.07
C SER A 225 3.45 -17.16 15.11
N SER A 226 4.73 -16.86 14.97
CA SER A 226 5.44 -15.88 15.79
C SER A 226 5.70 -14.59 15.04
N SER A 227 5.85 -13.48 15.75
CA SER A 227 6.19 -12.17 15.17
C SER A 227 7.51 -12.23 14.38
N LEU A 228 8.48 -13.03 14.83
CA LEU A 228 9.75 -13.22 14.11
C LEU A 228 9.56 -13.91 12.75
N VAL A 229 8.64 -14.88 12.67
CA VAL A 229 8.31 -15.56 11.41
C VAL A 229 7.62 -14.58 10.47
N VAL A 230 6.63 -13.83 10.96
CA VAL A 230 5.93 -12.79 10.16
C VAL A 230 6.93 -11.76 9.65
N ALA A 231 7.81 -11.23 10.51
CA ALA A 231 8.82 -10.26 10.11
C ALA A 231 9.74 -10.80 9.00
N ARG A 232 10.19 -12.06 9.13
CA ARG A 232 11.04 -12.71 8.12
C ARG A 232 10.31 -12.94 6.79
N GLU A 233 9.06 -13.40 6.84
CA GLU A 233 8.27 -13.65 5.64
C GLU A 233 7.97 -12.36 4.90
N THR A 234 7.53 -11.31 5.60
CA THR A 234 7.21 -10.01 4.97
C THR A 234 8.45 -9.26 4.49
N TRP A 235 9.61 -9.49 5.11
CA TRP A 235 10.87 -8.95 4.61
C TRP A 235 11.34 -9.63 3.32
N ALA A 236 11.04 -10.92 3.16
CA ALA A 236 11.43 -11.68 1.98
C ALA A 236 10.48 -11.49 0.79
N ASN A 237 9.24 -11.09 1.06
CA ASN A 237 8.20 -10.81 0.07
C ASN A 237 8.38 -9.44 -0.58
#